data_97e620eb246013d038ff20edd9002d14
#
_entry.id   97e620eb246013d038ff20edd9002d14
#
_cell.length_a   1.000
_cell.length_b   1.000
_cell.length_c   1.000
_cell.angle_alpha   90.00
_cell.angle_beta   90.00
_cell.angle_gamma   90.00
#
_symmetry.space_group_name_H-M   'P 1'
#
loop_
_entity.id
_entity.type
_entity.pdbx_description
1 polymer ?
#
loop_
_entity_poly.entity_id
_entity_poly.type
_entity_poly.pdbx_seq_one_letter_code
_entity_poly.pdbx_strand_id
1 'polypeptide(L)'
;MTAGGSAREVRESLGHVVIDADAHHVEISVAFADFVHDHGGGRLLDDPAVRAVGLADGSGERVPSLAERRRLHLSARPVWWTPNDTLDYATVAMPSLYHERLGEAGIDFAVVYPSRGMVLLGMEDTDTRVGLTRLYNEYVAAAYRPYRDRLAPVALIPAHTPDEGIAALEHAVSLGLRAALMPSFVWRPIPAFADAPPEYRSRLQRIDNFGLDSDHDYDPFWAKAVELDVPLSCHSSGFRLNGHFSPSNYSYAAGHFAAVGEATAKSLFLGGVLTRFPELRIALLEGGVAGGVRVLGDLVSRFEKRGADGLGRLDPARLDPAELARLAARHAPELTRYRPEQLVPGVSAVDGQVDDFARAGVGSVEDIRDAFCRGFYWGCEGDDPLVGLAYDTRVNPPGARLRPMMGSDLGHWDVPSFTHPLREAYELVEDGILTPAQFEEFTCANAVRFYGGRSTAFFAGTAVAADAERVQAADRVQATDQAAGGGMAGTRELEYTP
;
A
#
# COMPACT_ATOMS: atom_id res chain seq x y z
N MET A 1 -33.11 -11.70 8.95
CA MET A 1 -32.41 -10.44 8.65
C MET A 1 -33.13 -9.35 9.42
N THR A 2 -32.58 -8.95 10.56
CA THR A 2 -33.04 -7.79 11.31
C THR A 2 -32.72 -6.57 10.46
N ALA A 3 -33.67 -5.66 10.29
CA ALA A 3 -33.51 -4.42 9.55
C ALA A 3 -32.44 -3.57 10.25
N GLY A 4 -31.21 -3.67 9.84
CA GLY A 4 -30.14 -2.77 10.25
C GLY A 4 -30.47 -1.36 9.71
N GLY A 5 -30.22 -0.33 10.51
CA GLY A 5 -30.42 1.06 10.11
C GLY A 5 -29.60 1.46 8.89
N SER A 6 -29.91 2.59 8.28
CA SER A 6 -29.11 3.18 7.18
C SER A 6 -27.72 3.58 7.65
N ALA A 7 -26.77 3.78 6.73
CA ALA A 7 -25.44 4.29 7.07
C ALA A 7 -25.49 5.60 7.86
N ARG A 8 -26.46 6.48 7.55
CA ARG A 8 -26.72 7.71 8.30
C ARG A 8 -27.10 7.43 9.76
N GLU A 9 -28.03 6.49 10.01
CA GLU A 9 -28.43 6.11 11.37
C GLU A 9 -27.27 5.49 12.15
N VAL A 10 -26.45 4.65 11.50
CA VAL A 10 -25.21 4.14 12.09
C VAL A 10 -24.32 5.31 12.48
N ARG A 11 -24.03 6.23 11.55
CA ARG A 11 -23.18 7.41 11.81
C ARG A 11 -23.71 8.26 12.98
N GLU A 12 -25.01 8.50 13.05
CA GLU A 12 -25.64 9.27 14.14
C GLU A 12 -25.52 8.57 15.51
N SER A 13 -25.38 7.25 15.51
CA SER A 13 -25.20 6.47 16.74
C SER A 13 -23.74 6.45 17.25
N LEU A 14 -22.76 6.77 16.40
CA LEU A 14 -21.34 6.78 16.74
C LEU A 14 -20.96 8.06 17.53
N GLY A 15 -20.11 7.89 18.54
CA GLY A 15 -19.53 8.98 19.31
C GLY A 15 -18.34 9.67 18.65
N HIS A 16 -17.99 9.32 17.40
CA HIS A 16 -16.83 9.82 16.67
C HIS A 16 -17.18 10.02 15.19
N VAL A 17 -16.38 10.82 14.49
CA VAL A 17 -16.51 11.04 13.05
C VAL A 17 -16.01 9.82 12.25
N VAL A 18 -16.51 9.68 11.02
CA VAL A 18 -16.08 8.65 10.07
C VAL A 18 -15.25 9.30 8.98
N ILE A 19 -14.01 8.85 8.84
CA ILE A 19 -13.07 9.26 7.82
C ILE A 19 -12.86 8.09 6.87
N ASP A 20 -13.27 8.27 5.64
CA ASP A 20 -13.00 7.34 4.56
C ASP A 20 -11.56 7.57 4.06
N ALA A 21 -10.70 6.58 4.27
CA ALA A 21 -9.29 6.69 3.94
C ALA A 21 -8.97 6.28 2.49
N ASP A 22 -9.97 5.76 1.75
CA ASP A 22 -9.80 5.26 0.39
C ASP A 22 -11.13 5.33 -0.37
N ALA A 23 -11.53 6.54 -0.76
CA ALA A 23 -12.63 6.81 -1.68
C ALA A 23 -12.06 7.16 -3.05
N HIS A 24 -12.87 7.08 -4.10
CA HIS A 24 -12.37 7.32 -5.46
C HIS A 24 -13.08 8.45 -6.19
N HIS A 25 -12.31 9.10 -7.06
CA HIS A 25 -12.78 9.97 -8.13
C HIS A 25 -12.71 9.24 -9.46
N VAL A 26 -13.83 9.13 -10.15
CA VAL A 26 -13.85 8.57 -11.51
C VAL A 26 -13.80 9.71 -12.51
N GLU A 27 -12.66 9.91 -13.09
CA GLU A 27 -12.41 11.04 -13.99
C GLU A 27 -13.25 10.93 -15.27
N ILE A 28 -13.91 12.04 -15.64
CA ILE A 28 -14.50 12.22 -16.95
C ILE A 28 -13.36 12.57 -17.91
N SER A 29 -12.90 11.58 -18.69
CA SER A 29 -11.68 11.70 -19.52
C SER A 29 -11.67 12.91 -20.42
N VAL A 30 -12.78 13.25 -21.07
CA VAL A 30 -12.85 14.43 -21.94
C VAL A 30 -12.64 15.74 -21.16
N ALA A 31 -13.13 15.84 -19.94
CA ALA A 31 -12.93 17.04 -19.12
C ALA A 31 -11.47 17.18 -18.69
N PHE A 32 -10.81 16.06 -18.35
CA PHE A 32 -9.37 16.06 -18.07
C PHE A 32 -8.56 16.41 -19.33
N ALA A 33 -8.90 15.83 -20.50
CA ALA A 33 -8.23 16.14 -21.75
C ALA A 33 -8.35 17.63 -22.14
N ASP A 34 -9.55 18.23 -21.99
CA ASP A 34 -9.75 19.67 -22.22
C ASP A 34 -8.87 20.49 -21.28
N PHE A 35 -8.81 20.13 -19.98
CA PHE A 35 -7.92 20.80 -19.03
C PHE A 35 -6.45 20.71 -19.46
N VAL A 36 -5.99 19.54 -19.91
CA VAL A 36 -4.62 19.34 -20.42
C VAL A 36 -4.35 20.23 -21.65
N HIS A 37 -5.30 20.33 -22.59
CA HIS A 37 -5.19 21.22 -23.74
C HIS A 37 -5.09 22.69 -23.34
N ASP A 38 -5.96 23.15 -22.44
CA ASP A 38 -6.01 24.53 -21.96
C ASP A 38 -4.74 24.96 -21.24
N HIS A 39 -4.01 23.98 -20.65
CA HIS A 39 -2.74 24.21 -19.94
C HIS A 39 -1.49 23.87 -20.80
N GLY A 40 -1.66 23.77 -22.12
CA GLY A 40 -0.55 23.61 -23.07
C GLY A 40 0.04 22.19 -23.14
N GLY A 41 -0.58 21.21 -22.49
CA GLY A 41 -0.13 19.81 -22.45
C GLY A 41 -0.65 18.93 -23.59
N GLY A 42 -1.36 19.47 -24.58
CA GLY A 42 -2.09 18.69 -25.60
C GLY A 42 -1.25 17.62 -26.31
N ARG A 43 0.07 17.87 -26.54
CA ARG A 43 0.94 16.88 -27.15
C ARG A 43 1.17 15.63 -26.29
N LEU A 44 1.02 15.72 -24.97
CA LEU A 44 1.16 14.59 -24.07
C LEU A 44 0.00 13.59 -24.25
N LEU A 45 -1.15 14.05 -24.70
CA LEU A 45 -2.31 13.21 -25.02
C LEU A 45 -2.14 12.40 -26.31
N ASP A 46 -1.15 12.75 -27.14
CA ASP A 46 -0.83 12.01 -28.37
C ASP A 46 -0.09 10.71 -28.11
N ASP A 47 0.43 10.50 -26.91
CA ASP A 47 1.11 9.26 -26.53
C ASP A 47 0.18 8.05 -26.75
N PRO A 48 0.62 7.01 -27.47
CA PRO A 48 -0.19 5.82 -27.73
C PRO A 48 -0.68 5.12 -26.47
N ALA A 49 0.09 5.16 -25.37
CA ALA A 49 -0.30 4.56 -24.11
C ALA A 49 -1.45 5.34 -23.45
N VAL A 50 -1.44 6.67 -23.51
CA VAL A 50 -2.52 7.54 -23.01
C VAL A 50 -3.80 7.32 -23.81
N ARG A 51 -3.70 7.19 -25.13
CA ARG A 51 -4.85 6.87 -25.99
C ARG A 51 -5.41 5.47 -25.70
N ALA A 52 -4.52 4.49 -25.49
CA ALA A 52 -4.92 3.11 -25.24
C ALA A 52 -5.73 2.94 -23.93
N VAL A 53 -5.57 3.82 -22.95
CA VAL A 53 -6.34 3.83 -21.70
C VAL A 53 -7.54 4.78 -21.73
N GLY A 54 -7.81 5.44 -22.86
CA GLY A 54 -8.98 6.29 -23.08
C GLY A 54 -8.97 7.62 -22.34
N LEU A 55 -7.81 8.08 -21.88
CA LEU A 55 -7.68 9.37 -21.18
C LEU A 55 -7.64 10.57 -22.15
N ALA A 56 -7.29 10.34 -23.41
CA ALA A 56 -7.14 11.41 -24.40
C ALA A 56 -8.48 11.92 -24.97
N ASP A 57 -9.47 11.03 -25.13
CA ASP A 57 -10.68 11.33 -25.90
C ASP A 57 -11.96 10.67 -25.35
N GLY A 58 -11.85 9.96 -24.21
CA GLY A 58 -12.99 9.24 -23.63
C GLY A 58 -13.44 8.03 -24.44
N SER A 59 -12.68 7.57 -25.43
CA SER A 59 -13.04 6.45 -26.34
C SER A 59 -13.15 5.10 -25.63
N GLY A 60 -12.86 5.06 -24.35
CA GLY A 60 -12.78 3.84 -23.55
C GLY A 60 -11.45 3.10 -23.72
N GLU A 61 -11.15 2.24 -22.77
CA GLU A 61 -9.93 1.46 -22.81
C GLU A 61 -10.00 0.37 -23.88
N ARG A 62 -8.94 0.25 -24.68
CA ARG A 62 -8.82 -0.86 -25.63
C ARG A 62 -8.50 -2.16 -24.91
N VAL A 63 -9.46 -3.07 -24.85
CA VAL A 63 -9.23 -4.43 -24.33
C VAL A 63 -8.66 -5.33 -25.46
N PRO A 64 -7.43 -5.85 -25.30
CA PRO A 64 -6.86 -6.77 -26.29
C PRO A 64 -7.71 -8.04 -26.43
N SER A 65 -7.81 -8.57 -27.64
CA SER A 65 -8.53 -9.84 -27.90
C SER A 65 -7.92 -11.00 -27.11
N LEU A 66 -8.69 -12.06 -26.83
CA LEU A 66 -8.17 -13.23 -26.14
C LEU A 66 -6.97 -13.86 -26.89
N ALA A 67 -6.99 -13.88 -28.22
CA ALA A 67 -5.87 -14.37 -29.02
C ALA A 67 -4.60 -13.52 -28.83
N GLU A 68 -4.76 -12.21 -28.78
CA GLU A 68 -3.66 -11.27 -28.54
C GLU A 68 -3.12 -11.42 -27.11
N ARG A 69 -4.01 -11.52 -26.09
CA ARG A 69 -3.61 -11.77 -24.71
C ARG A 69 -2.82 -13.06 -24.56
N ARG A 70 -3.27 -14.16 -25.19
CA ARG A 70 -2.54 -15.44 -25.17
C ARG A 70 -1.19 -15.36 -25.89
N ARG A 71 -1.13 -14.70 -27.04
CA ARG A 71 0.11 -14.58 -27.83
C ARG A 71 1.18 -13.76 -27.11
N LEU A 72 0.79 -12.69 -26.45
CA LEU A 72 1.70 -11.73 -25.78
C LEU A 72 1.75 -11.95 -24.25
N HIS A 73 1.04 -12.94 -23.74
CA HIS A 73 0.88 -13.19 -22.30
C HIS A 73 0.46 -11.93 -21.53
N LEU A 74 -0.61 -11.28 -22.04
CA LEU A 74 -1.19 -10.09 -21.43
C LEU A 74 -2.25 -10.49 -20.40
N SER A 75 -2.12 -10.04 -19.17
CA SER A 75 -3.22 -10.09 -18.20
C SER A 75 -4.40 -9.26 -18.72
N ALA A 76 -5.62 -9.74 -18.49
CA ALA A 76 -6.78 -8.92 -18.72
C ALA A 76 -6.88 -7.84 -17.64
N ARG A 77 -7.33 -6.65 -18.03
CA ARG A 77 -7.79 -5.64 -17.08
C ARG A 77 -9.28 -5.83 -16.82
N PRO A 78 -9.79 -5.42 -15.67
CA PRO A 78 -11.23 -5.33 -15.43
C PRO A 78 -11.89 -4.49 -16.52
N VAL A 79 -13.00 -4.96 -17.07
CA VAL A 79 -13.70 -4.23 -18.15
C VAL A 79 -14.85 -3.37 -17.61
N TRP A 80 -15.41 -3.73 -16.46
CA TRP A 80 -16.52 -3.01 -15.82
C TRP A 80 -16.13 -2.69 -14.39
N TRP A 81 -15.45 -1.57 -14.20
CA TRP A 81 -14.90 -1.20 -12.90
C TRP A 81 -15.53 0.07 -12.31
N THR A 82 -16.52 0.68 -13.00
CA THR A 82 -17.25 1.86 -12.52
C THR A 82 -18.60 1.45 -11.94
N PRO A 83 -19.24 2.30 -11.09
CA PRO A 83 -20.60 2.06 -10.60
C PRO A 83 -21.61 1.87 -11.75
N ASN A 84 -22.59 1.02 -11.53
CA ASN A 84 -23.63 0.72 -12.51
C ASN A 84 -24.85 1.65 -12.38
N ASP A 85 -25.02 2.32 -11.25
CA ASP A 85 -26.06 3.34 -11.05
C ASP A 85 -25.60 4.70 -11.56
N THR A 86 -26.46 5.39 -12.32
CA THR A 86 -26.12 6.68 -12.92
C THR A 86 -25.87 7.77 -11.88
N LEU A 87 -26.65 7.78 -10.79
CA LEU A 87 -26.49 8.77 -9.73
C LEU A 87 -25.19 8.53 -8.95
N ASP A 88 -24.88 7.28 -8.64
CA ASP A 88 -23.65 6.91 -7.93
C ASP A 88 -22.41 7.19 -8.80
N TYR A 89 -22.45 6.87 -10.11
CA TYR A 89 -21.41 7.26 -11.05
C TYR A 89 -21.23 8.78 -11.12
N ALA A 90 -22.34 9.54 -11.26
CA ALA A 90 -22.28 10.99 -11.30
C ALA A 90 -21.74 11.57 -9.99
N THR A 91 -22.06 10.96 -8.86
CA THR A 91 -21.57 11.37 -7.53
C THR A 91 -20.04 11.33 -7.49
N VAL A 92 -19.43 10.19 -7.83
CA VAL A 92 -17.97 10.03 -7.75
C VAL A 92 -17.21 10.73 -8.89
N ALA A 93 -17.92 11.11 -9.95
CA ALA A 93 -17.33 11.89 -11.05
C ALA A 93 -17.42 13.42 -10.86
N MET A 94 -18.29 13.91 -9.97
CA MET A 94 -18.59 15.33 -9.80
C MET A 94 -18.39 15.77 -8.34
N PRO A 95 -17.30 16.47 -8.01
CA PRO A 95 -16.95 16.85 -6.63
C PRO A 95 -18.07 17.57 -5.88
N SER A 96 -18.88 18.39 -6.56
CA SER A 96 -20.03 19.08 -5.94
C SER A 96 -21.10 18.11 -5.45
N LEU A 97 -21.48 17.14 -6.29
CA LEU A 97 -22.49 16.14 -5.95
C LEU A 97 -21.93 15.16 -4.90
N TYR A 98 -20.65 14.84 -4.96
CA TYR A 98 -19.99 14.02 -3.96
C TYR A 98 -20.05 14.68 -2.58
N HIS A 99 -19.69 15.96 -2.50
CA HIS A 99 -19.75 16.73 -1.25
C HIS A 99 -21.19 16.79 -0.69
N GLU A 100 -22.20 16.98 -1.56
CA GLU A 100 -23.61 17.02 -1.17
C GLU A 100 -24.07 15.68 -0.56
N ARG A 101 -23.71 14.56 -1.21
CA ARG A 101 -24.22 13.23 -0.87
C ARG A 101 -23.40 12.49 0.19
N LEU A 102 -22.20 12.95 0.52
CA LEU A 102 -21.27 12.22 1.40
C LEU A 102 -21.92 11.77 2.74
N GLY A 103 -22.82 12.59 3.29
CA GLY A 103 -23.57 12.23 4.50
C GLY A 103 -24.60 11.11 4.32
N GLU A 104 -25.01 10.76 3.08
CA GLU A 104 -25.86 9.59 2.82
C GLU A 104 -25.08 8.30 3.04
N ALA A 105 -23.76 8.31 2.74
CA ALA A 105 -22.87 7.20 3.01
C ALA A 105 -22.45 7.09 4.50
N GLY A 106 -22.88 8.04 5.34
CA GLY A 106 -22.46 8.09 6.74
C GLY A 106 -21.02 8.55 6.95
N ILE A 107 -20.40 9.18 5.94
CA ILE A 107 -19.01 9.61 5.95
C ILE A 107 -18.94 11.12 6.21
N ASP A 108 -18.08 11.55 7.13
CA ASP A 108 -17.88 12.97 7.45
C ASP A 108 -16.80 13.61 6.58
N PHE A 109 -15.76 12.84 6.26
CA PHE A 109 -14.62 13.28 5.47
C PHE A 109 -14.07 12.13 4.63
N ALA A 110 -13.75 12.36 3.36
CA ALA A 110 -13.18 11.36 2.47
C ALA A 110 -11.86 11.83 1.84
N VAL A 111 -10.89 10.94 1.83
CA VAL A 111 -9.65 11.09 1.05
C VAL A 111 -9.88 10.43 -0.29
N VAL A 112 -9.78 11.22 -1.37
CA VAL A 112 -10.31 10.86 -2.69
C VAL A 112 -9.16 10.54 -3.63
N TYR A 113 -9.02 9.27 -3.96
CA TYR A 113 -8.00 8.73 -4.86
C TYR A 113 -8.41 8.82 -6.32
N PRO A 114 -7.45 8.94 -7.24
CA PRO A 114 -7.76 8.83 -8.66
C PRO A 114 -8.15 7.39 -9.01
N SER A 115 -9.06 7.21 -9.97
CA SER A 115 -9.33 5.90 -10.55
C SER A 115 -8.59 5.73 -11.89
N ARG A 116 -8.95 6.51 -12.91
CA ARG A 116 -8.26 6.47 -14.22
C ARG A 116 -6.89 7.12 -14.15
N GLY A 117 -6.75 8.18 -13.37
CA GLY A 117 -5.50 8.92 -13.21
C GLY A 117 -4.34 8.06 -12.72
N MET A 118 -4.59 6.99 -11.95
CA MET A 118 -3.53 6.08 -11.47
C MET A 118 -2.67 5.49 -12.60
N VAL A 119 -3.23 5.28 -13.80
CA VAL A 119 -2.47 4.71 -14.91
C VAL A 119 -1.32 5.62 -15.37
N LEU A 120 -1.40 6.92 -15.07
CA LEU A 120 -0.34 7.89 -15.41
C LEU A 120 0.97 7.58 -14.68
N LEU A 121 0.91 7.00 -13.47
CA LEU A 121 2.08 6.59 -12.71
C LEU A 121 2.88 5.47 -13.39
N GLY A 122 2.26 4.70 -14.28
CA GLY A 122 2.87 3.59 -15.01
C GLY A 122 3.30 3.92 -16.45
N MET A 123 3.19 5.16 -16.91
CA MET A 123 3.62 5.55 -18.26
C MET A 123 5.13 5.38 -18.41
N GLU A 124 5.57 4.74 -19.51
CA GLU A 124 7.00 4.49 -19.75
C GLU A 124 7.73 5.76 -20.18
N ASP A 125 7.10 6.58 -21.03
CA ASP A 125 7.67 7.86 -21.46
C ASP A 125 7.71 8.86 -20.30
N THR A 126 8.89 9.40 -20.01
CA THR A 126 9.12 10.28 -18.88
C THR A 126 8.40 11.62 -19.02
N ASP A 127 8.42 12.22 -20.20
CA ASP A 127 7.80 13.53 -20.43
C ASP A 127 6.27 13.41 -20.28
N THR A 128 5.69 12.34 -20.83
CA THR A 128 4.26 12.02 -20.69
C THR A 128 3.91 11.76 -19.24
N ARG A 129 4.65 10.91 -18.56
CA ARG A 129 4.39 10.57 -17.14
C ARG A 129 4.46 11.79 -16.24
N VAL A 130 5.57 12.51 -16.26
CA VAL A 130 5.79 13.69 -15.41
C VAL A 130 4.85 14.82 -15.76
N GLY A 131 4.68 15.09 -17.06
CA GLY A 131 3.80 16.16 -17.53
C GLY A 131 2.33 15.93 -17.21
N LEU A 132 1.82 14.72 -17.47
CA LEU A 132 0.40 14.42 -17.19
C LEU A 132 0.11 14.26 -15.70
N THR A 133 1.00 13.69 -14.89
CA THR A 133 0.79 13.63 -13.43
C THR A 133 0.81 15.03 -12.81
N ARG A 134 1.67 15.92 -13.29
CA ARG A 134 1.67 17.32 -12.87
C ARG A 134 0.33 18.00 -13.19
N LEU A 135 -0.14 17.90 -14.44
CA LEU A 135 -1.41 18.50 -14.85
C LEU A 135 -2.61 17.86 -14.15
N TYR A 136 -2.53 16.56 -13.86
CA TYR A 136 -3.55 15.88 -13.05
C TYR A 136 -3.64 16.48 -11.64
N ASN A 137 -2.51 16.70 -10.98
CA ASN A 137 -2.48 17.30 -9.65
C ASN A 137 -3.06 18.73 -9.67
N GLU A 138 -2.76 19.52 -10.70
CA GLU A 138 -3.36 20.84 -10.89
C GLU A 138 -4.88 20.76 -11.13
N TYR A 139 -5.33 19.79 -11.93
CA TYR A 139 -6.75 19.53 -12.23
C TYR A 139 -7.54 19.19 -10.95
N VAL A 140 -7.11 18.21 -10.18
CA VAL A 140 -7.83 17.82 -8.96
C VAL A 140 -7.75 18.89 -7.88
N ALA A 141 -6.62 19.57 -7.73
CA ALA A 141 -6.49 20.69 -6.80
C ALA A 141 -7.50 21.80 -7.11
N ALA A 142 -7.70 22.12 -8.38
CA ALA A 142 -8.69 23.12 -8.81
C ALA A 142 -10.12 22.65 -8.59
N ALA A 143 -10.43 21.41 -9.03
CA ALA A 143 -11.78 20.84 -8.98
C ALA A 143 -12.31 20.67 -7.54
N TYR A 144 -11.45 20.25 -6.61
CA TYR A 144 -11.83 19.98 -5.22
C TYR A 144 -11.67 21.19 -4.28
N ARG A 145 -11.06 22.29 -4.71
CA ARG A 145 -10.84 23.48 -3.87
C ARG A 145 -12.07 23.97 -3.11
N PRO A 146 -13.30 24.01 -3.70
CA PRO A 146 -14.50 24.46 -2.99
C PRO A 146 -15.02 23.46 -1.94
N TYR A 147 -14.58 22.21 -1.99
CA TYR A 147 -15.14 21.07 -1.24
C TYR A 147 -14.15 20.46 -0.25
N ARG A 148 -13.01 21.11 -0.03
CA ARG A 148 -11.92 20.58 0.80
C ARG A 148 -12.23 20.51 2.30
N ASP A 149 -13.34 21.09 2.71
CA ASP A 149 -13.86 20.93 4.07
C ASP A 149 -14.28 19.48 4.36
N ARG A 150 -14.64 18.69 3.34
CA ARG A 150 -15.05 17.29 3.47
C ARG A 150 -14.38 16.33 2.48
N LEU A 151 -13.72 16.82 1.43
CA LEU A 151 -13.09 16.01 0.38
C LEU A 151 -11.64 16.43 0.17
N ALA A 152 -10.70 15.49 0.35
CA ALA A 152 -9.28 15.72 0.14
C ALA A 152 -8.77 14.91 -1.06
N PRO A 153 -8.52 15.52 -2.23
CA PRO A 153 -7.96 14.79 -3.37
C PRO A 153 -6.50 14.44 -3.12
N VAL A 154 -6.10 13.26 -3.62
CA VAL A 154 -4.76 12.71 -3.51
C VAL A 154 -3.91 13.10 -4.71
N ALA A 155 -2.66 13.51 -4.48
CA ALA A 155 -1.71 13.83 -5.53
C ALA A 155 -1.09 12.55 -6.12
N LEU A 156 -0.89 12.52 -7.43
CA LEU A 156 -0.08 11.51 -8.12
C LEU A 156 1.41 11.87 -8.02
N ILE A 157 2.21 10.93 -7.51
CA ILE A 157 3.65 11.08 -7.33
C ILE A 157 4.37 10.00 -8.14
N PRO A 158 4.83 10.32 -9.36
CA PRO A 158 5.65 9.40 -10.12
C PRO A 158 6.98 9.19 -9.39
N ALA A 159 7.41 7.94 -9.29
CA ALA A 159 8.60 7.56 -8.53
C ALA A 159 9.51 6.63 -9.36
N HIS A 160 9.65 6.87 -10.66
CA HIS A 160 10.59 6.11 -11.48
C HIS A 160 12.03 6.48 -11.13
N THR A 161 12.27 7.72 -10.68
CA THR A 161 13.51 8.13 -10.04
C THR A 161 13.19 8.90 -8.75
N PRO A 162 14.11 8.98 -7.79
CA PRO A 162 13.92 9.81 -6.59
C PRO A 162 13.63 11.28 -6.93
N ASP A 163 14.32 11.83 -7.93
CA ASP A 163 14.17 13.24 -8.34
C ASP A 163 12.76 13.53 -8.90
N GLU A 164 12.19 12.61 -9.70
CA GLU A 164 10.79 12.73 -10.13
C GLU A 164 9.83 12.80 -8.93
N GLY A 165 10.02 11.91 -7.96
CA GLY A 165 9.19 11.85 -6.75
C GLY A 165 9.31 13.11 -5.91
N ILE A 166 10.53 13.61 -5.69
CA ILE A 166 10.79 14.85 -4.92
C ILE A 166 10.12 16.05 -5.58
N ALA A 167 10.35 16.24 -6.88
CA ALA A 167 9.76 17.36 -7.62
C ALA A 167 8.21 17.31 -7.60
N ALA A 168 7.64 16.12 -7.71
CA ALA A 168 6.18 15.94 -7.67
C ALA A 168 5.61 16.21 -6.27
N LEU A 169 6.28 15.79 -5.18
CA LEU A 169 5.88 16.07 -3.81
C LEU A 169 5.89 17.59 -3.53
N GLU A 170 6.97 18.28 -3.89
CA GLU A 170 7.08 19.73 -3.72
C GLU A 170 6.00 20.49 -4.50
N HIS A 171 5.73 20.06 -5.74
CA HIS A 171 4.66 20.63 -6.55
C HIS A 171 3.28 20.38 -5.92
N ALA A 172 2.97 19.13 -5.50
CA ALA A 172 1.70 18.78 -4.87
C ALA A 172 1.43 19.63 -3.60
N VAL A 173 2.44 19.78 -2.74
CA VAL A 173 2.33 20.62 -1.53
C VAL A 173 2.10 22.09 -1.89
N SER A 174 2.72 22.60 -2.95
CA SER A 174 2.50 23.98 -3.43
C SER A 174 1.05 24.23 -3.89
N LEU A 175 0.36 23.18 -4.35
CA LEU A 175 -1.06 23.22 -4.71
C LEU A 175 -2.01 23.04 -3.51
N GLY A 176 -1.45 22.74 -2.32
CA GLY A 176 -2.21 22.43 -1.11
C GLY A 176 -2.66 20.95 -1.01
N LEU A 177 -2.15 20.07 -1.87
CA LEU A 177 -2.37 18.61 -1.78
C LEU A 177 -1.39 18.03 -0.77
N ARG A 178 -1.90 17.34 0.25
CA ARG A 178 -1.12 16.81 1.37
C ARG A 178 -1.28 15.30 1.59
N ALA A 179 -1.95 14.60 0.69
CA ALA A 179 -1.98 13.17 0.56
C ALA A 179 -1.37 12.79 -0.78
N ALA A 180 -0.56 11.76 -0.82
CA ALA A 180 0.24 11.40 -1.99
C ALA A 180 0.10 9.92 -2.31
N LEU A 181 -0.17 9.62 -3.58
CA LEU A 181 -0.21 8.28 -4.14
C LEU A 181 1.05 8.05 -4.98
N MET A 182 1.86 7.07 -4.58
CA MET A 182 2.99 6.58 -5.36
C MET A 182 2.71 5.16 -5.88
N PRO A 183 3.40 4.71 -6.94
CA PRO A 183 3.27 3.32 -7.37
C PRO A 183 3.82 2.38 -6.29
N SER A 184 3.21 1.19 -6.13
CA SER A 184 3.70 0.14 -5.22
C SER A 184 5.06 -0.42 -5.67
N PHE A 185 5.34 -0.31 -6.96
CA PHE A 185 6.60 -0.67 -7.61
C PHE A 185 6.69 0.00 -8.99
N VAL A 186 7.88 0.00 -9.56
CA VAL A 186 8.09 0.39 -10.94
C VAL A 186 8.65 -0.77 -11.76
N TRP A 187 8.31 -0.79 -13.05
CA TRP A 187 8.89 -1.74 -13.99
C TRP A 187 10.23 -1.22 -14.49
N ARG A 188 11.29 -2.01 -14.29
CA ARG A 188 12.63 -1.70 -14.79
C ARG A 188 12.99 -2.58 -15.98
N PRO A 189 13.59 -2.02 -17.03
CA PRO A 189 14.14 -2.85 -18.10
C PRO A 189 15.24 -3.76 -17.56
N ILE A 190 15.34 -4.97 -18.09
CA ILE A 190 16.47 -5.87 -17.81
C ILE A 190 17.54 -5.59 -18.87
N PRO A 191 18.75 -5.10 -18.47
CA PRO A 191 19.78 -4.68 -19.43
C PRO A 191 20.17 -5.72 -20.48
N ALA A 192 20.16 -7.00 -20.10
CA ALA A 192 20.47 -8.13 -20.99
C ALA A 192 19.50 -8.25 -22.18
N PHE A 193 18.34 -7.58 -22.13
CA PHE A 193 17.31 -7.61 -23.19
C PHE A 193 17.13 -6.25 -23.87
N ALA A 194 18.10 -5.34 -23.77
CA ALA A 194 18.02 -4.01 -24.37
C ALA A 194 17.80 -4.05 -25.89
N ASP A 195 18.35 -5.06 -26.58
CA ASP A 195 18.26 -5.27 -28.02
C ASP A 195 17.03 -6.12 -28.44
N ALA A 196 16.16 -6.52 -27.49
CA ALA A 196 14.95 -7.25 -27.82
C ALA A 196 13.99 -6.40 -28.66
N PRO A 197 13.19 -7.03 -29.58
CA PRO A 197 12.17 -6.33 -30.35
C PRO A 197 11.25 -5.51 -29.44
N PRO A 198 10.83 -4.28 -29.85
CA PRO A 198 10.04 -3.38 -29.02
C PRO A 198 8.78 -4.00 -28.41
N GLU A 199 8.09 -4.86 -29.17
CA GLU A 199 6.88 -5.56 -28.73
C GLU A 199 7.10 -6.54 -27.57
N TYR A 200 8.35 -6.94 -27.31
CA TYR A 200 8.71 -7.82 -26.19
C TYR A 200 9.37 -7.09 -25.03
N ARG A 201 9.98 -5.92 -25.24
CA ARG A 201 10.70 -5.17 -24.18
C ARG A 201 9.81 -4.90 -22.96
N SER A 202 8.55 -4.53 -23.17
CA SER A 202 7.58 -4.31 -22.08
C SER A 202 7.25 -5.58 -21.29
N ARG A 203 7.72 -6.77 -21.72
CA ARG A 203 7.59 -8.06 -21.03
C ARG A 203 8.88 -8.48 -20.35
N LEU A 204 10.01 -7.98 -20.83
CA LEU A 204 11.34 -8.30 -20.33
C LEU A 204 11.79 -7.24 -19.32
N GLN A 205 10.98 -7.10 -18.27
CA GLN A 205 11.14 -6.12 -17.19
C GLN A 205 11.15 -6.83 -15.84
N ARG A 206 11.82 -6.24 -14.86
CA ARG A 206 11.78 -6.63 -13.46
C ARG A 206 10.97 -5.64 -12.63
N ILE A 207 10.47 -6.09 -11.50
CA ILE A 207 9.82 -5.25 -10.49
C ILE A 207 10.89 -4.64 -9.58
N ASP A 208 10.76 -3.35 -9.31
CA ASP A 208 11.51 -2.61 -8.31
C ASP A 208 10.54 -2.02 -7.27
N ASN A 209 10.58 -2.55 -6.05
CA ASN A 209 9.76 -2.10 -4.91
C ASN A 209 10.50 -1.09 -4.02
N PHE A 210 11.48 -0.38 -4.55
CA PHE A 210 12.20 0.75 -3.95
C PHE A 210 13.12 0.45 -2.77
N GLY A 211 12.83 -0.55 -1.92
CA GLY A 211 13.58 -0.80 -0.68
C GLY A 211 14.74 -1.76 -0.87
N LEU A 212 14.52 -2.87 -1.58
CA LEU A 212 15.53 -3.90 -1.87
C LEU A 212 15.92 -3.87 -3.34
N ASP A 213 17.23 -3.89 -3.60
CA ASP A 213 17.82 -4.10 -4.93
C ASP A 213 17.31 -3.11 -6.00
N SER A 214 16.97 -1.89 -5.59
CA SER A 214 16.67 -0.80 -6.51
C SER A 214 17.93 -0.32 -7.23
N ASP A 215 17.78 0.12 -8.49
CA ASP A 215 18.84 0.79 -9.24
C ASP A 215 19.12 2.22 -8.73
N HIS A 216 18.25 2.74 -7.85
CA HIS A 216 18.30 4.09 -7.31
C HIS A 216 18.35 4.10 -5.79
N ASP A 217 19.03 5.09 -5.23
CA ASP A 217 18.95 5.43 -3.82
C ASP A 217 17.69 6.32 -3.60
N TYR A 218 16.65 5.75 -2.97
CA TYR A 218 15.42 6.45 -2.64
C TYR A 218 15.47 7.18 -1.29
N ASP A 219 16.54 7.14 -0.54
CA ASP A 219 16.63 7.81 0.76
C ASP A 219 16.35 9.32 0.68
N PRO A 220 16.80 10.07 -0.36
CA PRO A 220 16.42 11.48 -0.53
C PRO A 220 14.90 11.69 -0.70
N PHE A 221 14.21 10.77 -1.38
CA PHE A 221 12.76 10.83 -1.58
C PHE A 221 12.01 10.59 -0.26
N TRP A 222 12.43 9.57 0.51
CA TRP A 222 11.84 9.31 1.83
C TRP A 222 12.07 10.48 2.79
N ALA A 223 13.29 11.04 2.80
CA ALA A 223 13.62 12.24 3.57
C ALA A 223 12.73 13.42 3.20
N LYS A 224 12.46 13.65 1.91
CA LYS A 224 11.58 14.72 1.45
C LYS A 224 10.13 14.52 1.88
N ALA A 225 9.61 13.30 1.82
CA ALA A 225 8.26 12.99 2.32
C ALA A 225 8.13 13.27 3.82
N VAL A 226 9.15 12.91 4.61
CA VAL A 226 9.22 13.22 6.05
C VAL A 226 9.35 14.73 6.30
N GLU A 227 10.20 15.44 5.56
CA GLU A 227 10.37 16.89 5.65
C GLU A 227 9.05 17.62 5.45
N LEU A 228 8.33 17.27 4.40
CA LEU A 228 7.05 17.89 4.03
C LEU A 228 5.87 17.40 4.89
N ASP A 229 6.07 16.40 5.75
CA ASP A 229 5.04 15.70 6.54
C ASP A 229 3.90 15.14 5.67
N VAL A 230 4.22 14.60 4.49
CA VAL A 230 3.28 14.02 3.53
C VAL A 230 3.29 12.50 3.66
N PRO A 231 2.17 11.85 4.01
CA PRO A 231 2.06 10.40 3.99
C PRO A 231 2.00 9.89 2.56
N LEU A 232 2.57 8.70 2.35
CA LEU A 232 2.63 8.06 1.04
C LEU A 232 1.69 6.85 1.01
N SER A 233 0.77 6.83 0.07
CA SER A 233 -0.08 5.67 -0.17
C SER A 233 0.43 4.90 -1.38
N CYS A 234 0.35 3.58 -1.31
CA CYS A 234 0.52 2.68 -2.43
C CYS A 234 -0.83 2.03 -2.73
N HIS A 235 -1.33 2.25 -3.91
CA HIS A 235 -2.55 1.63 -4.41
C HIS A 235 -2.21 0.65 -5.53
N SER A 236 -3.11 -0.25 -5.87
CA SER A 236 -2.80 -1.32 -6.81
C SER A 236 -2.33 -0.81 -8.17
N SER A 237 -1.16 -1.23 -8.59
CA SER A 237 -0.66 -1.00 -9.95
C SER A 237 -0.11 -2.27 -10.60
N GLY A 238 -0.41 -3.43 -10.00
CA GLY A 238 0.24 -4.70 -10.33
C GLY A 238 -0.37 -5.49 -11.48
N PHE A 239 -0.91 -4.89 -12.52
CA PHE A 239 -1.63 -5.54 -13.63
C PHE A 239 -0.97 -6.77 -14.28
N ARG A 240 0.32 -7.00 -14.06
CA ARG A 240 1.04 -8.15 -14.65
C ARG A 240 1.30 -9.28 -13.67
N LEU A 241 0.95 -9.13 -12.39
CA LEU A 241 1.34 -10.10 -11.37
C LEU A 241 0.49 -11.37 -11.40
N ASN A 242 -0.77 -11.29 -11.77
CA ASN A 242 -1.68 -12.43 -11.71
C ASN A 242 -1.79 -13.27 -12.98
N GLY A 243 -1.26 -12.84 -14.12
CA GLY A 243 -1.13 -13.65 -15.34
C GLY A 243 -2.43 -14.22 -15.94
N HIS A 244 -3.60 -13.80 -15.49
CA HIS A 244 -4.89 -14.31 -15.95
C HIS A 244 -5.34 -13.67 -17.25
N PHE A 245 -6.00 -14.45 -18.12
CA PHE A 245 -6.57 -13.97 -19.38
C PHE A 245 -8.05 -13.61 -19.26
N SER A 246 -8.68 -13.92 -18.15
CA SER A 246 -10.07 -13.57 -17.88
C SER A 246 -10.22 -12.04 -17.80
N PRO A 247 -11.24 -11.44 -18.44
CA PRO A 247 -11.59 -10.04 -18.25
C PRO A 247 -12.47 -9.82 -17.01
N SER A 248 -12.68 -10.85 -16.20
CA SER A 248 -13.50 -10.78 -14.99
C SER A 248 -12.78 -9.98 -13.91
N ASN A 249 -13.50 -9.06 -13.27
CA ASN A 249 -13.00 -8.30 -12.12
C ASN A 249 -12.66 -9.23 -10.95
N TYR A 250 -13.41 -10.31 -10.74
CA TYR A 250 -13.14 -11.29 -9.68
C TYR A 250 -11.76 -11.95 -9.81
N SER A 251 -11.37 -12.33 -11.02
CA SER A 251 -10.03 -12.90 -11.28
C SER A 251 -8.92 -11.87 -11.06
N TYR A 252 -9.23 -10.60 -11.23
CA TYR A 252 -8.31 -9.50 -11.04
C TYR A 252 -8.19 -9.14 -9.55
N ALA A 253 -9.31 -8.88 -8.87
CA ALA A 253 -9.34 -8.34 -7.52
C ALA A 253 -8.91 -9.38 -6.47
N ALA A 254 -9.34 -10.66 -6.61
CA ALA A 254 -9.10 -11.67 -5.59
C ALA A 254 -7.61 -11.86 -5.25
N GLY A 255 -7.17 -11.30 -4.12
CA GLY A 255 -5.82 -11.41 -3.59
C GLY A 255 -4.74 -10.60 -4.30
N HIS A 256 -5.09 -9.86 -5.34
CA HIS A 256 -4.11 -9.09 -6.13
C HIS A 256 -3.50 -7.95 -5.32
N PHE A 257 -4.32 -7.14 -4.69
CA PHE A 257 -3.89 -5.97 -3.92
C PHE A 257 -3.05 -6.38 -2.70
N ALA A 258 -3.48 -7.43 -1.97
CA ALA A 258 -2.72 -7.99 -0.87
C ALA A 258 -1.33 -8.45 -1.31
N ALA A 259 -1.21 -9.18 -2.43
CA ALA A 259 0.08 -9.67 -2.92
C ALA A 259 1.06 -8.53 -3.25
N VAL A 260 0.57 -7.44 -3.85
CA VAL A 260 1.38 -6.25 -4.14
C VAL A 260 1.79 -5.55 -2.85
N GLY A 261 0.85 -5.34 -1.93
CA GLY A 261 1.12 -4.70 -0.64
C GLY A 261 2.16 -5.47 0.19
N GLU A 262 2.04 -6.80 0.24
CA GLU A 262 3.01 -7.66 0.93
C GLU A 262 4.42 -7.56 0.34
N ALA A 263 4.54 -7.56 -0.99
CA ALA A 263 5.83 -7.42 -1.66
C ALA A 263 6.47 -6.06 -1.36
N THR A 264 5.69 -4.99 -1.39
CA THR A 264 6.12 -3.62 -1.09
C THR A 264 6.52 -3.49 0.38
N ALA A 265 5.69 -3.96 1.32
CA ALA A 265 5.98 -3.94 2.75
C ALA A 265 7.29 -4.68 3.06
N LYS A 266 7.47 -5.89 2.52
CA LYS A 266 8.69 -6.67 2.69
C LYS A 266 9.92 -5.93 2.16
N SER A 267 9.83 -5.34 0.96
CA SER A 267 10.95 -4.64 0.35
C SER A 267 11.38 -3.42 1.16
N LEU A 268 10.42 -2.58 1.56
CA LEU A 268 10.69 -1.37 2.34
C LEU A 268 11.22 -1.70 3.73
N PHE A 269 10.67 -2.74 4.37
CA PHE A 269 11.13 -3.15 5.70
C PHE A 269 12.56 -3.72 5.67
N LEU A 270 12.81 -4.76 4.85
CA LEU A 270 14.14 -5.40 4.77
C LEU A 270 15.19 -4.50 4.11
N GLY A 271 14.76 -3.52 3.30
CA GLY A 271 15.62 -2.45 2.81
C GLY A 271 15.99 -1.40 3.87
N GLY A 272 15.44 -1.50 5.10
CA GLY A 272 15.76 -0.61 6.22
C GLY A 272 15.14 0.79 6.11
N VAL A 273 14.17 0.99 5.23
CA VAL A 273 13.56 2.32 5.03
C VAL A 273 12.89 2.81 6.31
N LEU A 274 12.12 1.95 6.99
CA LEU A 274 11.38 2.33 8.20
C LEU A 274 12.24 2.54 9.44
N THR A 275 13.46 2.02 9.46
CA THR A 275 14.43 2.25 10.54
C THR A 275 15.22 3.54 10.29
N ARG A 276 15.59 3.82 9.04
CA ARG A 276 16.25 5.09 8.69
C ARG A 276 15.31 6.29 8.74
N PHE A 277 14.02 6.08 8.42
CA PHE A 277 13.00 7.13 8.40
C PHE A 277 11.81 6.77 9.32
N PRO A 278 11.99 6.84 10.65
CA PRO A 278 10.97 6.39 11.60
C PRO A 278 9.69 7.22 11.60
N GLU A 279 9.71 8.41 11.03
CA GLU A 279 8.53 9.28 10.88
C GLU A 279 7.79 9.06 9.55
N LEU A 280 8.33 8.24 8.64
CA LEU A 280 7.71 7.92 7.37
C LEU A 280 6.44 7.09 7.62
N ARG A 281 5.35 7.44 6.94
CA ARG A 281 4.07 6.76 6.99
C ARG A 281 3.72 6.26 5.61
N ILE A 282 3.47 4.96 5.49
CA ILE A 282 3.14 4.31 4.23
C ILE A 282 1.84 3.51 4.40
N ALA A 283 0.84 3.81 3.57
CA ALA A 283 -0.38 3.01 3.48
C ALA A 283 -0.31 2.06 2.28
N LEU A 284 -0.80 0.85 2.50
CA LEU A 284 -0.99 -0.18 1.48
C LEU A 284 -2.49 -0.41 1.37
N LEU A 285 -3.10 0.09 0.30
CA LEU A 285 -4.55 0.21 0.16
C LEU A 285 -5.15 -1.00 -0.55
N GLU A 286 -6.45 -1.23 -0.35
CA GLU A 286 -7.28 -2.32 -0.92
C GLU A 286 -6.79 -3.76 -0.64
N GLY A 287 -5.64 -3.95 -0.02
CA GLY A 287 -5.09 -5.29 0.24
C GLY A 287 -5.59 -5.95 1.52
N GLY A 288 -6.29 -5.21 2.36
CA GLY A 288 -6.65 -5.65 3.71
C GLY A 288 -5.44 -5.80 4.62
N VAL A 289 -5.68 -5.90 5.92
CA VAL A 289 -4.60 -6.01 6.94
C VAL A 289 -4.04 -7.42 7.08
N ALA A 290 -4.74 -8.45 6.59
CA ALA A 290 -4.31 -9.85 6.73
C ALA A 290 -2.95 -10.11 6.09
N GLY A 291 -2.65 -9.46 4.93
CA GLY A 291 -1.33 -9.48 4.30
C GLY A 291 -0.25 -8.94 5.23
N GLY A 292 -0.52 -7.84 5.92
CA GLY A 292 0.38 -7.24 6.90
C GLY A 292 0.67 -8.16 8.09
N VAL A 293 -0.37 -8.79 8.63
CA VAL A 293 -0.23 -9.78 9.71
C VAL A 293 0.66 -10.94 9.26
N ARG A 294 0.47 -11.45 8.05
CA ARG A 294 1.27 -12.53 7.48
C ARG A 294 2.74 -12.13 7.32
N VAL A 295 2.99 -10.96 6.73
CA VAL A 295 4.38 -10.47 6.53
C VAL A 295 5.09 -10.28 7.87
N LEU A 296 4.43 -9.65 8.86
CA LEU A 296 5.00 -9.48 10.20
C LEU A 296 5.30 -10.82 10.86
N GLY A 297 4.37 -11.78 10.79
CA GLY A 297 4.57 -13.13 11.33
C GLY A 297 5.74 -13.86 10.69
N ASP A 298 5.88 -13.75 9.36
CA ASP A 298 7.00 -14.32 8.64
C ASP A 298 8.34 -13.66 9.02
N LEU A 299 8.40 -12.32 9.12
CA LEU A 299 9.60 -11.59 9.53
C LEU A 299 10.07 -12.04 10.91
N VAL A 300 9.17 -12.06 11.90
CA VAL A 300 9.52 -12.50 13.27
C VAL A 300 9.96 -13.95 13.28
N SER A 301 9.21 -14.86 12.66
CA SER A 301 9.57 -16.28 12.61
C SER A 301 10.93 -16.52 11.94
N ARG A 302 11.27 -15.75 10.91
CA ARG A 302 12.58 -15.86 10.24
C ARG A 302 13.70 -15.29 11.10
N PHE A 303 13.46 -14.16 11.77
CA PHE A 303 14.41 -13.56 12.69
C PHE A 303 14.77 -14.51 13.84
N GLU A 304 13.78 -15.10 14.53
CA GLU A 304 13.98 -16.05 15.61
C GLU A 304 14.79 -17.28 15.19
N LYS A 305 14.57 -17.75 13.96
CA LYS A 305 15.26 -18.94 13.43
C LYS A 305 16.66 -18.63 12.88
N ARG A 306 16.86 -17.46 12.29
CA ARG A 306 18.02 -17.17 11.43
C ARG A 306 18.61 -15.77 11.60
N GLY A 307 18.02 -14.91 12.43
CA GLY A 307 18.56 -13.58 12.71
C GLY A 307 19.80 -13.65 13.59
N ALA A 308 20.57 -12.58 13.58
CA ALA A 308 21.76 -12.41 14.41
C ALA A 308 22.69 -13.65 14.38
N ASP A 309 22.90 -14.30 15.51
CA ASP A 309 23.81 -15.47 15.64
C ASP A 309 23.32 -16.73 14.90
N GLY A 310 22.05 -16.76 14.46
CA GLY A 310 21.45 -17.91 13.79
C GLY A 310 22.06 -18.20 12.42
N LEU A 311 22.39 -17.16 11.64
CA LEU A 311 22.98 -17.31 10.29
C LEU A 311 24.29 -18.09 10.32
N GLY A 312 25.19 -17.78 11.24
CA GLY A 312 26.45 -18.48 11.37
C GLY A 312 26.33 -19.98 11.73
N ARG A 313 25.23 -20.38 12.39
CA ARG A 313 24.94 -21.79 12.69
C ARG A 313 24.31 -22.53 11.51
N LEU A 314 23.72 -21.80 10.57
CA LEU A 314 23.03 -22.35 9.41
C LEU A 314 23.88 -22.34 8.13
N ASP A 315 25.14 -21.90 8.23
CA ASP A 315 26.08 -21.91 7.11
C ASP A 315 26.37 -23.36 6.67
N PRO A 316 26.02 -23.76 5.43
CA PRO A 316 26.29 -25.09 4.92
C PRO A 316 27.77 -25.44 4.89
N ALA A 317 28.68 -24.46 4.88
CA ALA A 317 30.13 -24.68 4.97
C ALA A 317 30.54 -25.31 6.31
N ARG A 318 29.68 -25.30 7.32
CA ARG A 318 29.93 -25.95 8.61
C ARG A 318 29.60 -27.45 8.63
N LEU A 319 29.01 -27.99 7.57
CA LEU A 319 28.78 -29.42 7.46
C LEU A 319 30.15 -30.14 7.47
N ASP A 320 30.28 -31.18 8.29
CA ASP A 320 31.47 -32.01 8.36
C ASP A 320 31.40 -33.16 7.34
N PRO A 321 32.16 -33.09 6.23
CA PRO A 321 32.15 -34.14 5.22
C PRO A 321 32.57 -35.52 5.77
N ALA A 322 33.48 -35.54 6.75
CA ALA A 322 33.95 -36.79 7.32
C ALA A 322 32.89 -37.47 8.20
N GLU A 323 32.13 -36.66 8.98
CA GLU A 323 30.99 -37.15 9.75
C GLU A 323 29.89 -37.68 8.82
N LEU A 324 29.59 -36.94 7.74
CA LEU A 324 28.58 -37.34 6.78
C LEU A 324 28.97 -38.67 6.08
N ALA A 325 30.27 -38.84 5.74
CA ALA A 325 30.78 -40.08 5.18
C ALA A 325 30.60 -41.26 6.16
N ARG A 326 30.88 -41.07 7.47
CA ARG A 326 30.66 -42.09 8.51
C ARG A 326 29.16 -42.45 8.63
N LEU A 327 28.27 -41.48 8.61
CA LEU A 327 26.82 -41.72 8.60
C LEU A 327 26.35 -42.41 7.33
N ALA A 328 26.90 -42.05 6.17
CA ALA A 328 26.61 -42.72 4.91
C ALA A 328 27.02 -44.18 4.94
N ALA A 329 28.24 -44.50 5.43
CA ALA A 329 28.70 -45.87 5.55
C ALA A 329 27.77 -46.76 6.39
N ARG A 330 27.09 -46.17 7.38
CA ARG A 330 26.18 -46.91 8.28
C ARG A 330 24.74 -46.98 7.73
N HIS A 331 24.23 -45.94 7.10
CA HIS A 331 22.82 -45.80 6.79
C HIS A 331 22.50 -45.79 5.30
N ALA A 332 23.50 -45.53 4.45
CA ALA A 332 23.39 -45.48 2.99
C ALA A 332 24.72 -45.95 2.32
N PRO A 333 25.07 -47.26 2.45
CA PRO A 333 26.37 -47.78 2.00
C PRO A 333 26.70 -47.50 0.54
N GLU A 334 25.68 -47.33 -0.31
CA GLU A 334 25.83 -46.98 -1.72
C GLU A 334 26.48 -45.60 -1.92
N LEU A 335 26.40 -44.71 -0.93
CA LEU A 335 27.01 -43.38 -1.00
C LEU A 335 28.53 -43.42 -0.71
N THR A 336 29.09 -44.53 -0.20
CA THR A 336 30.51 -44.63 0.12
C THR A 336 31.43 -44.65 -1.12
N ARG A 337 30.83 -44.78 -2.32
CA ARG A 337 31.53 -44.65 -3.61
C ARG A 337 31.94 -43.19 -3.92
N TYR A 338 31.36 -42.21 -3.22
CA TYR A 338 31.64 -40.79 -3.41
C TYR A 338 32.68 -40.33 -2.35
N ARG A 339 33.47 -39.33 -2.72
CA ARG A 339 34.34 -38.67 -1.75
C ARG A 339 33.53 -37.86 -0.75
N PRO A 340 33.96 -37.72 0.52
CA PRO A 340 33.22 -37.00 1.55
C PRO A 340 32.79 -35.60 1.11
N GLU A 341 33.63 -34.83 0.41
CA GLU A 341 33.38 -33.49 -0.06
C GLU A 341 32.27 -33.45 -1.13
N GLN A 342 31.97 -34.55 -1.77
CA GLN A 342 30.90 -34.67 -2.77
C GLN A 342 29.53 -34.94 -2.10
N LEU A 343 29.52 -35.31 -0.82
CA LEU A 343 28.31 -35.60 -0.08
C LEU A 343 27.69 -34.34 0.56
N VAL A 344 28.46 -33.28 0.70
CA VAL A 344 27.96 -31.99 1.18
C VAL A 344 27.52 -31.12 0.01
N PRO A 345 26.48 -30.26 0.20
CA PRO A 345 26.11 -29.30 -0.80
C PRO A 345 27.27 -28.38 -1.14
N GLY A 346 27.61 -28.25 -2.41
CA GLY A 346 28.55 -27.22 -2.85
C GLY A 346 27.94 -25.85 -2.59
N VAL A 347 28.58 -25.03 -1.77
CA VAL A 347 28.21 -23.65 -1.54
C VAL A 347 29.17 -22.77 -2.31
N SER A 348 28.65 -22.06 -3.31
CA SER A 348 29.39 -20.97 -3.95
C SER A 348 29.57 -19.84 -2.95
N ALA A 349 30.70 -19.17 -2.97
CA ALA A 349 30.88 -17.93 -2.24
C ALA A 349 29.76 -16.97 -2.63
N VAL A 350 29.01 -16.45 -1.64
CA VAL A 350 27.97 -15.46 -1.86
C VAL A 350 28.63 -14.09 -1.86
N ASP A 351 28.49 -13.39 -2.96
CA ASP A 351 28.93 -12.00 -3.06
C ASP A 351 27.83 -11.10 -2.48
N GLY A 352 28.16 -10.31 -1.46
CA GLY A 352 27.23 -9.41 -0.80
C GLY A 352 26.77 -9.85 0.60
N GLN A 353 25.90 -9.04 1.19
CA GLN A 353 25.37 -9.25 2.54
C GLN A 353 24.22 -10.27 2.52
N VAL A 354 24.32 -11.31 3.32
CA VAL A 354 23.30 -12.37 3.43
C VAL A 354 22.35 -12.16 4.60
N ASP A 355 22.57 -11.13 5.43
CA ASP A 355 21.73 -10.78 6.58
C ASP A 355 20.86 -9.55 6.28
N ASP A 356 19.64 -9.80 5.81
CA ASP A 356 18.68 -8.74 5.51
C ASP A 356 18.18 -8.02 6.77
N PHE A 357 18.20 -8.67 7.95
CA PHE A 357 17.82 -8.00 9.21
C PHE A 357 18.89 -7.02 9.68
N ALA A 358 20.18 -7.35 9.49
CA ALA A 358 21.24 -6.38 9.72
C ALA A 358 21.14 -5.19 8.75
N ARG A 359 20.78 -5.43 7.48
CA ARG A 359 20.50 -4.38 6.49
C ARG A 359 19.31 -3.52 6.92
N ALA A 360 18.25 -4.15 7.43
CA ALA A 360 17.07 -3.47 7.96
C ALA A 360 17.35 -2.64 9.22
N GLY A 361 18.51 -2.84 9.87
CA GLY A 361 18.88 -2.13 11.10
C GLY A 361 18.07 -2.58 12.31
N VAL A 362 17.62 -3.85 12.35
CA VAL A 362 16.86 -4.45 13.46
C VAL A 362 17.69 -5.53 14.14
N GLY A 363 17.69 -5.52 15.47
CA GLY A 363 18.46 -6.44 16.30
C GLY A 363 17.60 -7.30 17.25
N SER A 364 16.29 -7.06 17.28
CA SER A 364 15.35 -7.79 18.15
C SER A 364 13.98 -7.95 17.46
N VAL A 365 13.16 -8.84 18.04
CA VAL A 365 11.76 -9.02 17.60
C VAL A 365 10.93 -7.76 17.88
N GLU A 366 11.25 -7.07 18.97
CA GLU A 366 10.63 -5.81 19.36
C GLU A 366 10.94 -4.70 18.33
N ASP A 367 12.18 -4.61 17.83
CA ASP A 367 12.54 -3.67 16.78
C ASP A 367 11.74 -3.92 15.49
N ILE A 368 11.55 -5.21 15.13
CA ILE A 368 10.73 -5.61 13.97
C ILE A 368 9.29 -5.13 14.17
N ARG A 369 8.67 -5.49 15.32
CA ARG A 369 7.31 -5.08 15.64
C ARG A 369 7.16 -3.55 15.58
N ASP A 370 8.04 -2.83 16.28
CA ASP A 370 7.90 -1.39 16.48
C ASP A 370 8.09 -0.62 15.17
N ALA A 371 9.09 -0.99 14.36
CA ALA A 371 9.28 -0.36 13.06
C ALA A 371 8.13 -0.67 12.09
N PHE A 372 7.70 -1.94 12.02
CA PHE A 372 6.64 -2.38 11.12
C PHE A 372 5.28 -1.75 11.46
N CYS A 373 4.86 -1.85 12.73
CA CYS A 373 3.57 -1.32 13.17
C CYS A 373 3.51 0.20 13.20
N ARG A 374 4.65 0.88 13.33
CA ARG A 374 4.73 2.35 13.26
C ARG A 374 4.62 2.86 11.84
N GLY A 375 5.35 2.23 10.90
CA GLY A 375 5.51 2.75 9.54
C GLY A 375 4.39 2.38 8.59
N PHE A 376 3.72 1.24 8.79
CA PHE A 376 2.69 0.76 7.87
C PHE A 376 1.26 0.96 8.37
N TYR A 377 0.40 1.36 7.43
CA TYR A 377 -1.05 1.42 7.54
C TYR A 377 -1.68 0.56 6.44
N TRP A 378 -2.86 0.01 6.69
CA TRP A 378 -3.48 -0.99 5.81
C TRP A 378 -4.89 -0.57 5.45
N GLY A 379 -5.13 -0.30 4.18
CA GLY A 379 -6.48 -0.04 3.67
C GLY A 379 -7.29 -1.33 3.64
N CYS A 380 -8.45 -1.29 4.28
CA CYS A 380 -9.37 -2.42 4.35
C CYS A 380 -10.75 -1.95 3.93
N GLU A 381 -11.42 -2.74 3.12
CA GLU A 381 -12.84 -2.52 2.82
C GLU A 381 -13.69 -2.73 4.07
N GLY A 382 -14.86 -2.07 4.08
CA GLY A 382 -15.72 -2.07 5.26
C GLY A 382 -16.24 -3.46 5.65
N ASP A 383 -16.44 -4.33 4.68
CA ASP A 383 -16.96 -5.69 4.85
C ASP A 383 -15.88 -6.76 5.10
N ASP A 384 -14.58 -6.39 5.16
CA ASP A 384 -13.48 -7.35 5.39
C ASP A 384 -13.43 -7.83 6.85
N PRO A 385 -13.90 -9.07 7.18
CA PRO A 385 -13.87 -9.57 8.54
C PRO A 385 -12.44 -9.83 9.06
N LEU A 386 -11.45 -9.92 8.15
CA LEU A 386 -10.05 -10.13 8.53
C LEU A 386 -9.43 -8.90 9.19
N VAL A 387 -10.11 -7.75 9.17
CA VAL A 387 -9.68 -6.55 9.91
C VAL A 387 -9.49 -6.83 11.41
N GLY A 388 -10.26 -7.77 11.97
CA GLY A 388 -10.12 -8.21 13.36
C GLY A 388 -8.74 -8.76 13.71
N LEU A 389 -8.01 -9.32 12.73
CA LEU A 389 -6.64 -9.80 12.90
C LEU A 389 -5.66 -8.69 13.30
N ALA A 390 -5.89 -7.45 12.89
CA ALA A 390 -5.04 -6.31 13.26
C ALA A 390 -4.94 -6.15 14.79
N TYR A 391 -5.97 -6.54 15.51
CA TYR A 391 -6.14 -6.32 16.94
C TYR A 391 -5.94 -7.57 17.80
N ASP A 392 -5.85 -8.76 17.19
CA ASP A 392 -5.68 -10.01 17.94
C ASP A 392 -4.22 -10.24 18.33
N THR A 393 -3.85 -9.68 19.47
CA THR A 393 -2.49 -9.79 20.03
C THR A 393 -2.10 -11.22 20.45
N ARG A 394 -3.02 -12.21 20.40
CA ARG A 394 -2.72 -13.62 20.68
C ARG A 394 -2.10 -14.30 19.47
N VAL A 395 -2.44 -13.86 18.26
CA VAL A 395 -1.91 -14.40 16.99
C VAL A 395 -0.80 -13.53 16.43
N ASN A 396 -0.80 -12.23 16.72
CA ASN A 396 0.20 -11.30 16.22
C ASN A 396 1.47 -11.35 17.10
N PRO A 397 2.66 -11.67 16.54
CA PRO A 397 3.89 -11.69 17.30
C PRO A 397 4.43 -10.25 17.49
N PRO A 398 5.12 -9.99 18.55
CA PRO A 398 4.98 -10.35 19.96
C PRO A 398 3.90 -9.44 20.60
N GLY A 399 2.64 -9.74 20.36
CA GLY A 399 1.51 -8.92 20.83
C GLY A 399 1.27 -7.65 20.02
N ALA A 400 1.67 -7.64 18.74
CA ALA A 400 1.56 -6.50 17.86
C ALA A 400 0.09 -6.13 17.56
N ARG A 401 -0.14 -4.83 17.35
CA ARG A 401 -1.37 -4.29 16.78
C ARG A 401 -1.03 -3.54 15.52
N LEU A 402 -1.67 -3.90 14.41
CA LEU A 402 -1.52 -3.21 13.14
C LEU A 402 -2.52 -2.05 13.07
N ARG A 403 -2.39 -1.22 12.03
CA ARG A 403 -3.19 0.00 11.84
C ARG A 403 -4.07 -0.11 10.59
N PRO A 404 -5.21 -0.81 10.66
CA PRO A 404 -6.17 -0.82 9.56
C PRO A 404 -6.87 0.53 9.46
N MET A 405 -7.17 0.97 8.24
CA MET A 405 -7.97 2.14 7.91
C MET A 405 -9.14 1.71 7.04
N MET A 406 -10.33 2.21 7.34
CA MET A 406 -11.50 1.97 6.52
C MET A 406 -11.36 2.70 5.18
N GLY A 407 -11.44 1.95 4.09
CA GLY A 407 -11.69 2.42 2.74
C GLY A 407 -13.08 2.01 2.29
N SER A 408 -13.81 2.93 1.69
CA SER A 408 -15.12 2.62 1.15
C SER A 408 -15.08 2.04 -0.25
N ASP A 409 -13.99 2.30 -0.97
CA ASP A 409 -13.85 2.08 -2.41
C ASP A 409 -15.00 2.69 -3.25
N LEU A 410 -15.67 3.72 -2.69
CA LEU A 410 -16.73 4.44 -3.40
C LEU A 410 -16.22 4.95 -4.74
N GLY A 411 -16.82 4.46 -5.82
CA GLY A 411 -16.40 4.77 -7.19
C GLY A 411 -16.11 3.54 -8.01
N HIS A 412 -16.04 2.37 -7.40
CA HIS A 412 -15.78 1.11 -8.07
C HIS A 412 -17.04 0.22 -8.14
N TRP A 413 -16.99 -0.79 -8.99
CA TRP A 413 -18.14 -1.64 -9.37
C TRP A 413 -18.58 -2.61 -8.27
N ASP A 414 -17.70 -2.97 -7.38
CA ASP A 414 -17.89 -3.89 -6.27
C ASP A 414 -18.53 -3.25 -5.05
N VAL A 415 -18.65 -1.93 -5.04
CA VAL A 415 -19.47 -1.21 -4.06
C VAL A 415 -20.91 -1.15 -4.54
N PRO A 416 -21.84 -1.95 -3.97
CA PRO A 416 -23.19 -2.13 -4.52
C PRO A 416 -24.04 -0.86 -4.52
N SER A 417 -23.79 0.06 -3.59
CA SER A 417 -24.49 1.32 -3.44
C SER A 417 -23.65 2.33 -2.69
N PHE A 418 -23.75 3.59 -3.08
CA PHE A 418 -23.11 4.72 -2.42
C PHE A 418 -23.40 4.81 -0.90
N THR A 419 -24.52 4.28 -0.44
CA THR A 419 -24.96 4.35 0.96
C THR A 419 -24.64 3.11 1.80
N HIS A 420 -23.91 2.12 1.26
CA HIS A 420 -23.66 0.85 1.95
C HIS A 420 -22.39 0.82 2.82
N PRO A 421 -21.26 1.42 2.46
CA PRO A 421 -19.96 1.09 3.06
C PRO A 421 -19.92 1.20 4.59
N LEU A 422 -20.42 2.27 5.19
CA LEU A 422 -20.43 2.38 6.65
C LEU A 422 -21.37 1.38 7.31
N ARG A 423 -22.50 1.04 6.65
CA ARG A 423 -23.43 0.06 7.20
C ARG A 423 -22.80 -1.34 7.22
N GLU A 424 -22.13 -1.72 6.14
CA GLU A 424 -21.38 -2.97 6.03
C GLU A 424 -20.25 -3.03 7.06
N ALA A 425 -19.48 -1.95 7.18
CA ALA A 425 -18.42 -1.86 8.18
C ALA A 425 -18.93 -2.04 9.63
N TYR A 426 -20.13 -1.54 9.92
CA TYR A 426 -20.70 -1.66 11.27
C TYR A 426 -21.14 -3.09 11.62
N GLU A 427 -21.35 -3.94 10.64
CA GLU A 427 -21.60 -5.39 10.85
C GLU A 427 -20.44 -6.05 11.60
N LEU A 428 -19.20 -5.57 11.42
CA LEU A 428 -18.04 -6.04 12.19
C LEU A 428 -18.20 -5.85 13.71
N VAL A 429 -18.94 -4.81 14.12
CA VAL A 429 -19.27 -4.58 15.55
C VAL A 429 -20.44 -5.47 15.98
N GLU A 430 -21.49 -5.58 15.15
CA GLU A 430 -22.66 -6.41 15.42
C GLU A 430 -22.28 -7.90 15.55
N ASP A 431 -21.34 -8.36 14.73
CA ASP A 431 -20.83 -9.73 14.73
C ASP A 431 -19.73 -9.97 15.80
N GLY A 432 -19.34 -8.92 16.55
CA GLY A 432 -18.33 -9.01 17.60
C GLY A 432 -16.90 -9.22 17.11
N ILE A 433 -16.63 -8.94 15.83
CA ILE A 433 -15.28 -8.97 15.23
C ILE A 433 -14.47 -7.78 15.76
N LEU A 434 -15.08 -6.59 15.81
CA LEU A 434 -14.50 -5.40 16.40
C LEU A 434 -15.28 -4.95 17.64
N THR A 435 -14.56 -4.51 18.67
CA THR A 435 -15.17 -3.72 19.73
C THR A 435 -15.46 -2.29 19.24
N PRO A 436 -16.38 -1.54 19.89
CA PRO A 436 -16.63 -0.15 19.51
C PRO A 436 -15.38 0.74 19.49
N ALA A 437 -14.43 0.51 20.42
CA ALA A 437 -13.17 1.24 20.44
C ALA A 437 -12.25 0.89 19.24
N GLN A 438 -12.20 -0.38 18.85
CA GLN A 438 -11.46 -0.81 17.66
C GLN A 438 -12.12 -0.29 16.38
N PHE A 439 -13.44 -0.19 16.36
CA PHE A 439 -14.17 0.40 15.26
C PHE A 439 -13.87 1.91 15.11
N GLU A 440 -13.76 2.67 16.22
CA GLU A 440 -13.28 4.06 16.18
C GLU A 440 -11.84 4.15 15.67
N GLU A 441 -10.95 3.24 16.08
CA GLU A 441 -9.59 3.19 15.53
C GLU A 441 -9.60 2.96 14.01
N PHE A 442 -10.44 2.05 13.53
CA PHE A 442 -10.57 1.66 12.13
C PHE A 442 -11.16 2.77 11.27
N THR A 443 -12.25 3.38 11.71
CA THR A 443 -13.02 4.36 10.92
C THR A 443 -12.61 5.81 11.12
N CYS A 444 -11.71 6.10 12.10
CA CYS A 444 -11.31 7.47 12.40
C CYS A 444 -9.83 7.57 12.79
N ALA A 445 -9.43 6.98 13.94
CA ALA A 445 -8.18 7.37 14.57
C ALA A 445 -6.94 6.98 13.74
N ASN A 446 -6.94 5.83 13.06
CA ASN A 446 -5.81 5.42 12.23
C ASN A 446 -5.68 6.31 10.98
N ALA A 447 -6.78 6.75 10.38
CA ALA A 447 -6.75 7.73 9.29
C ALA A 447 -6.21 9.09 9.78
N VAL A 448 -6.59 9.53 10.98
CA VAL A 448 -6.02 10.74 11.59
C VAL A 448 -4.52 10.62 11.80
N ARG A 449 -4.03 9.49 12.33
CA ARG A 449 -2.59 9.24 12.53
C ARG A 449 -1.83 9.20 11.21
N PHE A 450 -2.42 8.61 10.18
CA PHE A 450 -1.81 8.50 8.86
C PHE A 450 -1.72 9.85 8.16
N TYR A 451 -2.85 10.53 7.94
CA TYR A 451 -2.89 11.78 7.20
C TYR A 451 -2.46 12.99 8.03
N GLY A 452 -2.80 13.03 9.31
CA GLY A 452 -2.48 14.15 10.20
C GLY A 452 -1.01 14.25 10.59
N GLY A 453 -0.29 13.13 10.62
CA GLY A 453 1.15 13.12 10.90
C GLY A 453 1.55 13.79 12.20
N ARG A 454 2.58 14.64 12.13
CA ARG A 454 3.11 15.38 13.29
C ARG A 454 2.21 16.53 13.71
N SER A 455 1.37 17.00 12.81
CA SER A 455 0.46 18.11 13.04
C SER A 455 -0.90 17.82 12.40
N THR A 456 -1.98 18.37 12.94
CA THR A 456 -3.31 18.24 12.30
C THR A 456 -3.50 19.15 11.09
N ALA A 457 -2.41 19.68 10.50
CA ALA A 457 -2.49 20.63 9.39
C ALA A 457 -3.26 20.08 8.17
N PHE A 458 -3.23 18.76 7.95
CA PHE A 458 -4.02 18.11 6.91
C PHE A 458 -5.53 18.32 7.12
N PHE A 459 -5.99 18.25 8.37
CA PHE A 459 -7.41 18.40 8.74
C PHE A 459 -7.81 19.83 9.12
N ALA A 460 -6.88 20.80 9.05
CA ALA A 460 -7.17 22.19 9.42
C ALA A 460 -8.27 22.80 8.53
N GLY A 461 -9.33 23.28 9.14
CA GLY A 461 -10.47 23.88 8.43
C GLY A 461 -11.42 22.87 7.81
N THR A 462 -11.29 21.59 8.11
CA THR A 462 -12.21 20.54 7.68
C THR A 462 -13.31 20.26 8.71
N ALA A 463 -14.34 19.54 8.31
CA ALA A 463 -15.44 19.13 9.18
C ALA A 463 -14.99 18.23 10.35
N VAL A 464 -13.82 17.58 10.24
CA VAL A 464 -13.29 16.63 11.22
C VAL A 464 -12.09 17.17 12.00
N ALA A 465 -11.79 18.48 11.90
CA ALA A 465 -10.60 19.08 12.53
C ALA A 465 -10.55 18.88 14.05
N ALA A 466 -11.68 19.05 14.74
CA ALA A 466 -11.74 18.90 16.19
C ALA A 466 -11.50 17.45 16.65
N ASP A 467 -12.02 16.47 15.91
CA ASP A 467 -11.79 15.05 16.20
C ASP A 467 -10.35 14.64 15.92
N ALA A 468 -9.75 15.17 14.86
CA ALA A 468 -8.34 14.96 14.56
C ALA A 468 -7.43 15.51 15.69
N GLU A 469 -7.73 16.69 16.22
CA GLU A 469 -7.03 17.25 17.39
C GLU A 469 -7.21 16.39 18.64
N ARG A 470 -8.43 15.88 18.88
CA ARG A 470 -8.74 14.98 20.01
C ARG A 470 -7.91 13.70 19.94
N VAL A 471 -7.86 13.04 18.78
CA VAL A 471 -7.06 11.81 18.58
C VAL A 471 -5.58 12.07 18.83
N GLN A 472 -5.01 13.14 18.27
CA GLN A 472 -3.60 13.45 18.48
C GLN A 472 -3.28 13.87 19.93
N ALA A 473 -4.22 14.52 20.62
CA ALA A 473 -4.04 14.82 22.02
C ALA A 473 -4.01 13.56 22.89
N ALA A 474 -4.88 12.58 22.61
CA ALA A 474 -4.89 11.30 23.27
C ALA A 474 -3.58 10.52 23.05
N ASP A 475 -3.06 10.50 21.81
CA ASP A 475 -1.81 9.84 21.48
C ASP A 475 -0.61 10.47 22.21
N ARG A 476 -0.57 11.82 22.36
CA ARG A 476 0.49 12.51 23.14
C ARG A 476 0.45 12.16 24.63
N VAL A 477 -0.73 12.06 25.22
CA VAL A 477 -0.88 11.64 26.64
C VAL A 477 -0.37 10.22 26.81
N GLN A 478 -0.80 9.28 25.94
CA GLN A 478 -0.37 7.89 26.00
C GLN A 478 1.15 7.73 25.86
N ALA A 479 1.78 8.48 24.95
CA ALA A 479 3.24 8.48 24.79
C ALA A 479 3.98 8.99 26.03
N THR A 480 3.42 10.00 26.71
CA THR A 480 4.00 10.55 27.94
C THR A 480 3.92 9.55 29.10
N ASP A 481 2.78 8.86 29.23
CA ASP A 481 2.56 7.85 30.29
C ASP A 481 3.47 6.63 30.08
N GLN A 482 3.67 6.18 28.83
CA GLN A 482 4.60 5.09 28.52
C GLN A 482 6.06 5.47 28.84
N ALA A 483 6.47 6.70 28.53
CA ALA A 483 7.80 7.19 28.86
C ALA A 483 8.02 7.28 30.37
N ALA A 484 6.99 7.68 31.14
CA ALA A 484 7.04 7.73 32.58
C ALA A 484 7.02 6.35 33.26
N GLY A 485 6.28 5.38 32.69
CA GLY A 485 6.17 4.00 33.19
C GLY A 485 7.35 3.11 32.86
N GLY A 486 8.06 3.37 31.76
CA GLY A 486 9.23 2.58 31.31
C GLY A 486 10.47 2.66 32.20
N GLY A 487 10.47 3.56 33.18
CA GLY A 487 11.56 3.71 34.16
C GLY A 487 11.58 2.68 35.30
N MET A 488 10.60 1.76 35.37
CA MET A 488 10.47 0.82 36.50
C MET A 488 10.43 -0.68 36.12
N ALA A 489 10.70 -1.04 34.87
CA ALA A 489 10.79 -2.47 34.51
C ALA A 489 12.23 -2.97 34.69
N GLY A 490 12.53 -3.42 35.91
CA GLY A 490 13.76 -4.13 36.25
C GLY A 490 13.87 -5.44 35.45
N THR A 491 15.07 -5.71 35.00
CA THR A 491 15.58 -6.96 34.44
C THR A 491 15.04 -8.20 35.17
N ARG A 492 14.14 -8.97 34.53
CA ARG A 492 13.91 -10.37 34.88
C ARG A 492 14.90 -11.22 34.09
N GLU A 493 15.96 -11.64 34.72
CA GLU A 493 16.79 -12.76 34.28
C GLU A 493 15.92 -14.01 34.19
N LEU A 494 15.75 -14.56 33.03
CA LEU A 494 15.24 -15.92 32.82
C LEU A 494 16.41 -16.89 32.99
N GLU A 495 16.53 -17.52 34.18
CA GLU A 495 17.38 -18.68 34.37
C GLU A 495 16.87 -19.84 33.52
N TYR A 496 17.65 -20.18 32.51
CA TYR A 496 17.48 -21.40 31.73
C TYR A 496 18.32 -22.51 32.43
N THR A 497 17.66 -23.45 33.06
CA THR A 497 18.30 -24.66 33.55
C THR A 497 18.27 -25.73 32.46
N PRO A 498 19.41 -26.45 32.21
CA PRO A 498 19.62 -27.35 31.07
C PRO A 498 18.78 -28.63 31.08
#